data_2438cc083e2723f3a8d0d919276a3a33
#
_entry.id   2438cc083e2723f3a8d0d919276a3a33
#
_cell.length_a   1.000
_cell.length_b   1.000
_cell.length_c   1.000
_cell.angle_alpha   90.00
_cell.angle_beta   90.00
_cell.angle_gamma   90.00
#
_symmetry.space_group_name_H-M   'P 1'
#
loop_
_entity.id
_entity.type
_entity.pdbx_description
1 polymer ?
#
loop_
_entity_poly.entity_id
_entity_poly.type
_entity_poly.pdbx_seq_one_letter_code
_entity_poly.pdbx_strand_id
1 'polypeptide(L)'
;MNAFKIIRHLIDRIPQVINKLRSAEADSIECLDSLVTEVQTVTQAHPDACLATIHLIKDRSPLKQPIFAAVLSDLLAGKLGYTPERTLTLLRAVITSNISLIDYQVLLNSGEKTLSDFQLETIRKHPLESVRILKAAGVKDQDWLYMIAQHHEQLDGNGYPHQLKNDAVWEEAQIISLTEQYTAMIDTRAYRPDRLPKQVLQDMYQQKHLRSIKLMTQFVQMMGIYPPGTFVTLANQEIGIVFRRIAKDIVPEVKALVDPQGNPYLGAIERDCHLPTYKITGACAKPIISRVEMELLWG
;
A
#
# COMPACT_ATOMS: atom_id res chain seq x y z
N MET A 1 -15.85 -3.84 14.46
CA MET A 1 -14.43 -3.81 14.91
C MET A 1 -13.73 -2.75 14.07
N ASN A 2 -12.92 -1.87 14.67
CA ASN A 2 -12.25 -0.77 13.96
C ASN A 2 -11.23 -1.31 12.95
N ALA A 3 -11.25 -0.79 11.71
CA ALA A 3 -10.36 -1.21 10.61
C ALA A 3 -8.86 -1.14 10.98
N PHE A 4 -8.43 -0.15 11.76
CA PHE A 4 -7.05 -0.04 12.23
C PHE A 4 -6.62 -1.22 13.09
N LYS A 5 -7.49 -1.68 13.99
CA LYS A 5 -7.21 -2.86 14.84
C LYS A 5 -7.13 -4.13 14.01
N ILE A 6 -8.02 -4.28 13.02
CA ILE A 6 -7.99 -5.44 12.11
C ILE A 6 -6.69 -5.42 11.30
N ILE A 7 -6.35 -4.30 10.66
CA ILE A 7 -5.12 -4.18 9.85
C ILE A 7 -3.87 -4.47 10.69
N ARG A 8 -3.77 -3.96 11.93
CA ARG A 8 -2.65 -4.30 12.83
C ARG A 8 -2.60 -5.80 13.12
N HIS A 9 -3.73 -6.41 13.44
CA HIS A 9 -3.79 -7.85 13.67
C HIS A 9 -3.34 -8.65 12.44
N LEU A 10 -3.74 -8.25 11.23
CA LEU A 10 -3.30 -8.88 9.99
C LEU A 10 -1.79 -8.74 9.77
N ILE A 11 -1.22 -7.57 10.06
CA ILE A 11 0.24 -7.34 10.01
C ILE A 11 0.97 -8.28 10.98
N ASP A 12 0.47 -8.44 12.19
CA ASP A 12 1.08 -9.30 13.21
C ASP A 12 1.04 -10.80 12.83
N ARG A 13 0.12 -11.21 11.95
CA ARG A 13 0.03 -12.60 11.44
C ARG A 13 0.98 -12.91 10.30
N ILE A 14 1.54 -11.91 9.61
CA ILE A 14 2.44 -12.12 8.46
C ILE A 14 3.61 -13.06 8.78
N PRO A 15 4.36 -12.91 9.90
CA PRO A 15 5.46 -13.83 10.21
C PRO A 15 5.03 -15.29 10.28
N GLN A 16 3.89 -15.58 10.88
CA GLN A 16 3.38 -16.93 10.98
C GLN A 16 3.05 -17.51 9.60
N VAL A 17 2.32 -16.78 8.77
CA VAL A 17 1.96 -17.22 7.40
C VAL A 17 3.21 -17.47 6.56
N ILE A 18 4.16 -16.55 6.59
CA ILE A 18 5.42 -16.67 5.84
C ILE A 18 6.25 -17.86 6.30
N ASN A 19 6.36 -18.07 7.62
CA ASN A 19 7.12 -19.20 8.16
C ASN A 19 6.48 -20.54 7.77
N LYS A 20 5.17 -20.68 7.86
CA LYS A 20 4.45 -21.87 7.41
C LYS A 20 4.69 -22.19 5.94
N LEU A 21 4.61 -21.18 5.06
CA LEU A 21 4.89 -21.34 3.62
C LEU A 21 6.36 -21.76 3.37
N ARG A 22 7.32 -21.16 4.07
CA ARG A 22 8.75 -21.49 3.94
C ARG A 22 9.06 -22.90 4.43
N SER A 23 8.36 -23.34 5.47
CA SER A 23 8.51 -24.70 6.03
C SER A 23 7.66 -25.76 5.30
N ALA A 24 6.90 -25.34 4.27
CA ALA A 24 5.99 -26.21 3.53
C ALA A 24 5.00 -26.99 4.44
N GLU A 25 4.47 -26.33 5.47
CA GLU A 25 3.47 -26.93 6.36
C GLU A 25 2.17 -27.23 5.61
N ALA A 26 1.49 -28.31 5.96
CA ALA A 26 0.32 -28.82 5.23
C ALA A 26 -0.83 -27.80 5.16
N ASP A 27 -1.00 -26.95 6.17
CA ASP A 27 -2.05 -25.92 6.26
C ASP A 27 -1.56 -24.50 5.82
N SER A 28 -0.38 -24.41 5.25
CA SER A 28 0.25 -23.11 4.93
C SER A 28 -0.58 -22.28 3.94
N ILE A 29 -1.14 -22.91 2.90
CA ILE A 29 -1.97 -22.25 1.88
C ILE A 29 -3.31 -21.84 2.49
N GLU A 30 -3.93 -22.69 3.31
CA GLU A 30 -5.18 -22.37 4.01
C GLU A 30 -5.01 -21.18 4.96
N CYS A 31 -3.87 -21.14 5.67
CA CYS A 31 -3.52 -20.01 6.54
C CYS A 31 -3.36 -18.70 5.78
N LEU A 32 -2.75 -18.73 4.59
CA LEU A 32 -2.67 -17.58 3.69
C LEU A 32 -4.06 -17.18 3.18
N ASP A 33 -4.90 -18.12 2.77
CA ASP A 33 -6.25 -17.86 2.26
C ASP A 33 -7.14 -17.20 3.31
N SER A 34 -7.05 -17.64 4.56
CA SER A 34 -7.70 -16.97 5.69
C SER A 34 -7.25 -15.51 5.82
N LEU A 35 -5.93 -15.25 5.75
CA LEU A 35 -5.40 -13.88 5.81
C LEU A 35 -5.90 -13.02 4.65
N VAL A 36 -5.87 -13.54 3.42
CA VAL A 36 -6.34 -12.84 2.22
C VAL A 36 -7.83 -12.50 2.32
N THR A 37 -8.64 -13.46 2.75
CA THR A 37 -10.10 -13.27 2.92
C THR A 37 -10.40 -12.17 3.94
N GLU A 38 -9.66 -12.12 5.03
CA GLU A 38 -9.81 -11.06 6.04
C GLU A 38 -9.38 -9.69 5.51
N VAL A 39 -8.28 -9.61 4.73
CA VAL A 39 -7.87 -8.37 4.04
C VAL A 39 -8.99 -7.88 3.12
N GLN A 40 -9.56 -8.75 2.28
CA GLN A 40 -10.66 -8.38 1.38
C GLN A 40 -11.89 -7.91 2.17
N THR A 41 -12.27 -8.65 3.22
CA THR A 41 -13.43 -8.32 4.04
C THR A 41 -13.32 -6.93 4.66
N VAL A 42 -12.18 -6.61 5.29
CA VAL A 42 -12.00 -5.29 5.91
C VAL A 42 -11.87 -4.17 4.87
N THR A 43 -11.22 -4.45 3.73
CA THR A 43 -11.04 -3.46 2.66
C THR A 43 -12.38 -3.09 2.01
N GLN A 44 -13.23 -4.06 1.75
CA GLN A 44 -14.55 -3.84 1.16
C GLN A 44 -15.51 -3.16 2.14
N ALA A 45 -15.47 -3.53 3.42
CA ALA A 45 -16.31 -2.91 4.45
C ALA A 45 -15.88 -1.47 4.80
N HIS A 46 -14.57 -1.18 4.78
CA HIS A 46 -13.99 0.08 5.28
C HIS A 46 -12.87 0.63 4.36
N PRO A 47 -13.14 0.88 3.06
CA PRO A 47 -12.09 1.20 2.08
C PRO A 47 -11.26 2.45 2.45
N ASP A 48 -11.91 3.50 2.91
CA ASP A 48 -11.22 4.75 3.27
C ASP A 48 -10.45 4.65 4.59
N ALA A 49 -10.97 3.88 5.56
CA ALA A 49 -10.24 3.59 6.79
C ALA A 49 -8.97 2.75 6.49
N CYS A 50 -9.07 1.75 5.61
CA CYS A 50 -7.91 0.96 5.19
C CYS A 50 -6.87 1.81 4.46
N LEU A 51 -7.26 2.75 3.59
CA LEU A 51 -6.34 3.72 3.00
C LEU A 51 -5.69 4.61 4.07
N ALA A 52 -6.47 5.06 5.06
CA ALA A 52 -5.93 5.88 6.15
C ALA A 52 -4.87 5.13 6.98
N THR A 53 -5.01 3.80 7.16
CA THR A 53 -3.99 3.00 7.87
C THR A 53 -2.62 3.09 7.22
N ILE A 54 -2.56 3.10 5.87
CA ILE A 54 -1.31 3.19 5.09
C ILE A 54 -0.57 4.50 5.39
N HIS A 55 -1.31 5.58 5.63
CA HIS A 55 -0.74 6.91 5.87
C HIS A 55 -0.47 7.21 7.35
N LEU A 56 -1.17 6.54 8.27
CA LEU A 56 -1.15 6.85 9.70
C LEU A 56 -0.37 5.83 10.55
N ILE A 57 -0.28 4.56 10.14
CA ILE A 57 0.55 3.56 10.82
C ILE A 57 2.00 3.75 10.40
N LYS A 58 2.79 4.41 11.26
CA LYS A 58 4.17 4.84 10.99
C LYS A 58 5.22 4.06 11.82
N ASP A 59 4.91 2.81 12.22
CA ASP A 59 5.95 1.93 12.75
C ASP A 59 6.98 1.58 11.66
N ARG A 60 8.17 1.12 12.08
CA ARG A 60 9.28 0.79 11.17
C ARG A 60 9.26 -0.68 10.71
N SER A 61 8.21 -1.43 11.02
CA SER A 61 8.13 -2.84 10.62
C SER A 61 7.95 -2.98 9.11
N PRO A 62 8.82 -3.71 8.39
CA PRO A 62 8.62 -4.00 6.98
C PRO A 62 7.45 -4.97 6.76
N LEU A 63 6.97 -5.65 7.80
CA LEU A 63 5.90 -6.63 7.75
C LEU A 63 4.53 -6.04 7.41
N LYS A 64 4.36 -4.71 7.52
CA LYS A 64 3.13 -4.03 7.12
C LYS A 64 3.00 -3.89 5.60
N GLN A 65 4.12 -3.89 4.86
CA GLN A 65 4.13 -3.67 3.42
C GLN A 65 3.26 -4.68 2.65
N PRO A 66 3.32 -6.00 2.88
CA PRO A 66 2.45 -6.96 2.20
C PRO A 66 0.96 -6.68 2.42
N ILE A 67 0.55 -6.32 3.63
CA ILE A 67 -0.86 -6.00 3.94
C ILE A 67 -1.29 -4.70 3.26
N PHE A 68 -0.47 -3.66 3.33
CA PHE A 68 -0.78 -2.38 2.68
C PHE A 68 -0.85 -2.50 1.16
N ALA A 69 0.08 -3.25 0.56
CA ALA A 69 0.05 -3.54 -0.87
C ALA A 69 -1.20 -4.35 -1.25
N ALA A 70 -1.61 -5.32 -0.41
CA ALA A 70 -2.81 -6.12 -0.63
C ALA A 70 -4.08 -5.26 -0.55
N VAL A 71 -4.21 -4.36 0.42
CA VAL A 71 -5.32 -3.38 0.50
C VAL A 71 -5.41 -2.55 -0.79
N LEU A 72 -4.28 -1.99 -1.25
CA LEU A 72 -4.25 -1.18 -2.48
C LEU A 72 -4.59 -2.01 -3.72
N SER A 73 -4.12 -3.26 -3.77
CA SER A 73 -4.37 -4.17 -4.90
C SER A 73 -5.84 -4.61 -4.95
N ASP A 74 -6.48 -4.89 -3.81
CA ASP A 74 -7.91 -5.22 -3.74
C ASP A 74 -8.78 -4.06 -4.24
N LEU A 75 -8.50 -2.84 -3.76
CA LEU A 75 -9.21 -1.63 -4.21
C LEU A 75 -9.02 -1.38 -5.71
N LEU A 76 -7.81 -1.58 -6.23
CA LEU A 76 -7.51 -1.38 -7.64
C LEU A 76 -8.15 -2.47 -8.50
N ALA A 77 -8.10 -3.74 -8.08
CA ALA A 77 -8.77 -4.85 -8.74
C ALA A 77 -10.29 -4.62 -8.85
N GLY A 78 -10.93 -4.17 -7.77
CA GLY A 78 -12.35 -3.79 -7.79
C GLY A 78 -12.64 -2.66 -8.78
N LYS A 79 -11.79 -1.63 -8.84
CA LYS A 79 -11.92 -0.52 -9.81
C LYS A 79 -11.71 -0.97 -11.27
N LEU A 80 -10.87 -1.98 -11.49
CA LEU A 80 -10.61 -2.57 -12.82
C LEU A 80 -11.67 -3.61 -13.22
N GLY A 81 -12.58 -3.99 -12.32
CA GLY A 81 -13.64 -4.97 -12.58
C GLY A 81 -13.14 -6.42 -12.59
N TYR A 82 -12.12 -6.74 -11.82
CA TYR A 82 -11.64 -8.12 -11.69
C TYR A 82 -12.69 -9.03 -11.06
N THR A 83 -12.72 -10.30 -11.49
CA THR A 83 -13.55 -11.31 -10.82
C THR A 83 -13.01 -11.63 -9.43
N PRO A 84 -13.85 -12.19 -8.53
CA PRO A 84 -13.40 -12.61 -7.20
C PRO A 84 -12.20 -13.57 -7.24
N GLU A 85 -12.23 -14.54 -8.17
CA GLU A 85 -11.17 -15.55 -8.34
C GLU A 85 -9.84 -14.89 -8.76
N ARG A 86 -9.90 -13.99 -9.76
CA ARG A 86 -8.72 -13.25 -10.23
C ARG A 86 -8.15 -12.35 -9.13
N THR A 87 -9.02 -11.72 -8.35
CA THR A 87 -8.61 -10.89 -7.21
C THR A 87 -7.95 -11.74 -6.12
N LEU A 88 -8.51 -12.91 -5.79
CA LEU A 88 -7.94 -13.82 -4.81
C LEU A 88 -6.51 -14.25 -5.21
N THR A 89 -6.31 -14.67 -6.46
CA THR A 89 -4.97 -15.04 -6.97
C THR A 89 -4.00 -13.87 -6.92
N LEU A 90 -4.44 -12.65 -7.30
CA LEU A 90 -3.63 -11.43 -7.19
C LEU A 90 -3.21 -11.17 -5.74
N LEU A 91 -4.11 -11.24 -4.76
CA LEU A 91 -3.79 -10.95 -3.36
C LEU A 91 -2.86 -12.00 -2.74
N ARG A 92 -3.01 -13.28 -3.10
CA ARG A 92 -2.02 -14.32 -2.75
C ARG A 92 -0.63 -13.95 -3.28
N ALA A 93 -0.56 -13.52 -4.53
CA ALA A 93 0.70 -13.10 -5.16
C ALA A 93 1.30 -11.87 -4.46
N VAL A 94 0.49 -10.84 -4.18
CA VAL A 94 0.94 -9.63 -3.47
C VAL A 94 1.54 -9.94 -2.11
N ILE A 95 0.85 -10.75 -1.29
CA ILE A 95 1.31 -11.06 0.08
C ILE A 95 2.59 -11.90 0.05
N THR A 96 2.80 -12.69 -0.99
CA THR A 96 3.92 -13.65 -1.08
C THR A 96 5.01 -13.25 -2.06
N SER A 97 4.88 -12.12 -2.78
CA SER A 97 5.86 -11.64 -3.76
C SER A 97 7.29 -11.58 -3.20
N ASN A 98 7.41 -11.11 -1.98
CA ASN A 98 8.68 -10.89 -1.29
C ASN A 98 8.99 -11.96 -0.21
N ILE A 99 8.36 -13.14 -0.27
CA ILE A 99 8.54 -14.18 0.75
C ILE A 99 10.01 -14.58 0.98
N SER A 100 10.83 -14.55 -0.06
CA SER A 100 12.26 -14.83 0.02
C SER A 100 13.09 -13.68 0.58
N LEU A 101 12.55 -12.45 0.58
CA LEU A 101 13.29 -11.23 0.88
C LEU A 101 12.92 -10.58 2.22
N ILE A 102 11.84 -10.99 2.87
CA ILE A 102 11.29 -10.32 4.06
C ILE A 102 12.33 -10.11 5.16
N ASP A 103 13.09 -11.15 5.54
CA ASP A 103 14.11 -11.03 6.59
C ASP A 103 15.26 -10.13 6.15
N TYR A 104 15.59 -10.17 4.86
CA TYR A 104 16.63 -9.35 4.27
C TYR A 104 16.22 -7.87 4.22
N GLN A 105 14.94 -7.57 3.98
CA GLN A 105 14.40 -6.19 4.04
C GLN A 105 14.54 -5.59 5.44
N VAL A 106 14.39 -6.38 6.51
CA VAL A 106 14.64 -5.93 7.88
C VAL A 106 16.09 -5.47 8.03
N LEU A 107 17.05 -6.25 7.52
CA LEU A 107 18.47 -5.88 7.55
C LEU A 107 18.78 -4.66 6.67
N LEU A 108 18.22 -4.58 5.47
CA LEU A 108 18.41 -3.44 4.56
C LEU A 108 17.86 -2.13 5.14
N ASN A 109 16.74 -2.17 5.86
CA ASN A 109 16.14 -0.98 6.48
C ASN A 109 16.94 -0.46 7.69
N SER A 110 17.81 -1.25 8.29
CA SER A 110 18.68 -0.88 9.41
C SER A 110 20.10 -0.45 9.01
N GLY A 111 20.48 -0.63 7.72
CA GLY A 111 21.85 -0.52 7.24
C GLY A 111 22.19 0.74 6.44
N GLU A 112 23.31 0.70 5.74
CA GLU A 112 23.91 1.78 4.97
C GLU A 112 23.09 2.20 3.75
N LYS A 113 23.30 3.43 3.26
CA LYS A 113 22.57 4.03 2.14
C LYS A 113 22.86 3.39 0.78
N THR A 114 23.98 2.70 0.61
CA THR A 114 24.42 2.10 -0.66
C THR A 114 24.49 0.58 -0.54
N LEU A 115 23.77 -0.08 -1.43
CA LEU A 115 23.79 -1.54 -1.51
C LEU A 115 25.06 -2.03 -2.22
N SER A 116 25.65 -3.11 -1.71
CA SER A 116 26.73 -3.82 -2.41
C SER A 116 26.21 -4.56 -3.65
N ASP A 117 27.10 -4.89 -4.59
CA ASP A 117 26.72 -5.67 -5.79
C ASP A 117 26.09 -7.02 -5.42
N PHE A 118 26.59 -7.68 -4.38
CA PHE A 118 26.02 -8.92 -3.85
C PHE A 118 24.57 -8.71 -3.35
N GLN A 119 24.30 -7.60 -2.65
CA GLN A 119 22.97 -7.25 -2.18
C GLN A 119 22.03 -6.97 -3.34
N LEU A 120 22.50 -6.25 -4.36
CA LEU A 120 21.73 -5.99 -5.58
C LEU A 120 21.41 -7.27 -6.34
N GLU A 121 22.36 -8.19 -6.44
CA GLU A 121 22.14 -9.49 -7.09
C GLU A 121 21.10 -10.34 -6.31
N THR A 122 21.19 -10.37 -4.99
CA THR A 122 20.21 -11.05 -4.13
C THR A 122 18.80 -10.48 -4.34
N ILE A 123 18.69 -9.14 -4.39
CA ILE A 123 17.41 -8.47 -4.67
C ILE A 123 16.90 -8.85 -6.07
N ARG A 124 17.75 -8.88 -7.09
CA ARG A 124 17.32 -9.23 -8.46
C ARG A 124 16.86 -10.68 -8.60
N LYS A 125 17.36 -11.59 -7.77
CA LYS A 125 17.00 -13.02 -7.79
C LYS A 125 15.74 -13.34 -6.98
N HIS A 126 15.30 -12.44 -6.08
CA HIS A 126 14.24 -12.76 -5.14
C HIS A 126 12.89 -13.15 -5.76
N PRO A 127 12.46 -12.65 -6.95
CA PRO A 127 11.19 -13.09 -7.53
C PRO A 127 11.19 -14.59 -7.83
N LEU A 128 12.29 -15.09 -8.43
CA LEU A 128 12.43 -16.51 -8.75
C LEU A 128 12.62 -17.37 -7.51
N GLU A 129 13.31 -16.84 -6.50
CA GLU A 129 13.47 -17.54 -5.22
C GLU A 129 12.13 -17.61 -4.45
N SER A 130 11.30 -16.56 -4.51
CA SER A 130 9.94 -16.58 -3.97
C SER A 130 9.08 -17.64 -4.66
N VAL A 131 9.15 -17.75 -5.99
CA VAL A 131 8.49 -18.81 -6.77
C VAL A 131 8.98 -20.19 -6.33
N ARG A 132 10.29 -20.38 -6.12
CA ARG A 132 10.85 -21.66 -5.67
C ARG A 132 10.30 -22.08 -4.30
N ILE A 133 10.24 -21.14 -3.35
CA ILE A 133 9.67 -21.37 -2.01
C ILE A 133 8.19 -21.80 -2.13
N LEU A 134 7.39 -21.08 -2.89
CA LEU A 134 5.97 -21.36 -3.05
C LEU A 134 5.70 -22.70 -3.74
N LYS A 135 6.49 -23.07 -4.75
CA LYS A 135 6.42 -24.41 -5.36
C LYS A 135 6.73 -25.51 -4.34
N ALA A 136 7.71 -25.31 -3.48
CA ALA A 136 8.04 -26.24 -2.39
C ALA A 136 6.90 -26.33 -1.35
N ALA A 137 6.18 -25.23 -1.09
CA ALA A 137 4.96 -25.19 -0.27
C ALA A 137 3.72 -25.83 -0.93
N GLY A 138 3.86 -26.34 -2.16
CA GLY A 138 2.77 -27.04 -2.86
C GLY A 138 1.89 -26.14 -3.72
N VAL A 139 2.25 -24.87 -3.96
CA VAL A 139 1.50 -23.98 -4.87
C VAL A 139 1.60 -24.49 -6.30
N LYS A 140 0.44 -24.79 -6.92
CA LYS A 140 0.30 -25.28 -8.29
C LYS A 140 -0.28 -24.24 -9.25
N ASP A 141 -0.88 -23.18 -8.72
CA ASP A 141 -1.46 -22.08 -9.48
C ASP A 141 -0.36 -21.33 -10.25
N GLN A 142 -0.35 -21.51 -11.58
CA GLN A 142 0.67 -20.94 -12.45
C GLN A 142 0.51 -19.42 -12.56
N ASP A 143 -0.71 -18.89 -12.52
CA ASP A 143 -0.99 -17.45 -12.61
C ASP A 143 -0.39 -16.73 -11.39
N TRP A 144 -0.61 -17.28 -10.20
CA TRP A 144 0.02 -16.78 -8.98
C TRP A 144 1.56 -16.73 -9.10
N LEU A 145 2.18 -17.84 -9.56
CA LEU A 145 3.63 -17.93 -9.71
C LEU A 145 4.17 -16.97 -10.78
N TYR A 146 3.45 -16.79 -11.90
CA TYR A 146 3.85 -15.85 -12.96
C TYR A 146 3.76 -14.40 -12.50
N MET A 147 2.73 -14.01 -11.77
CA MET A 147 2.62 -12.67 -11.19
C MET A 147 3.85 -12.34 -10.32
N ILE A 148 4.27 -13.28 -9.47
CA ILE A 148 5.44 -13.12 -8.61
C ILE A 148 6.72 -13.06 -9.45
N ALA A 149 6.90 -13.94 -10.44
CA ALA A 149 8.09 -13.92 -11.27
C ALA A 149 8.30 -12.61 -12.01
N GLN A 150 7.23 -11.85 -12.29
CA GLN A 150 7.25 -10.67 -13.15
C GLN A 150 7.08 -9.32 -12.39
N HIS A 151 6.86 -9.30 -11.07
CA HIS A 151 6.47 -8.07 -10.37
C HIS A 151 7.54 -6.96 -10.35
N HIS A 152 8.74 -7.24 -10.79
CA HIS A 152 9.80 -6.27 -11.03
C HIS A 152 10.13 -6.07 -12.51
N GLU A 153 9.33 -6.65 -13.42
CA GLU A 153 9.45 -6.34 -14.84
C GLU A 153 8.92 -4.93 -15.15
N GLN A 154 9.45 -4.31 -16.18
CA GLN A 154 9.09 -2.97 -16.65
C GLN A 154 8.77 -3.02 -18.14
N LEU A 155 7.79 -2.23 -18.60
CA LEU A 155 7.35 -2.27 -20.00
C LEU A 155 8.47 -1.89 -20.99
N ASP A 156 9.47 -1.13 -20.55
CA ASP A 156 10.64 -0.76 -21.36
C ASP A 156 11.71 -1.88 -21.47
N GLY A 157 11.55 -2.96 -20.70
CA GLY A 157 12.47 -4.10 -20.66
C GLY A 157 13.71 -3.91 -19.80
N ASN A 158 13.76 -2.86 -18.98
CA ASN A 158 14.85 -2.66 -18.00
C ASN A 158 14.55 -3.31 -16.64
N GLY A 159 13.42 -4.03 -16.53
CA GLY A 159 13.05 -4.81 -15.37
C GLY A 159 13.87 -6.08 -15.20
N TYR A 160 13.51 -6.87 -14.23
CA TYR A 160 14.12 -8.17 -13.94
C TYR A 160 13.06 -9.16 -13.42
N PRO A 161 13.31 -10.48 -13.46
CA PRO A 161 14.55 -11.17 -13.86
C PRO A 161 14.66 -11.48 -15.35
N HIS A 162 13.56 -11.38 -16.14
CA HIS A 162 13.51 -11.87 -17.53
C HIS A 162 13.61 -10.75 -18.57
N GLN A 163 13.60 -9.48 -18.16
CA GLN A 163 13.65 -8.30 -19.03
C GLN A 163 12.51 -8.28 -20.08
N LEU A 164 11.31 -8.67 -19.62
CA LEU A 164 10.09 -8.68 -20.43
C LEU A 164 9.70 -7.25 -20.88
N LYS A 165 9.03 -7.17 -22.03
CA LYS A 165 8.63 -5.87 -22.62
C LYS A 165 7.16 -5.85 -22.96
N ASN A 166 6.56 -4.67 -22.86
CA ASN A 166 5.20 -4.37 -23.32
C ASN A 166 4.18 -5.43 -22.82
N ASP A 167 3.43 -6.04 -23.72
CA ASP A 167 2.35 -6.98 -23.40
C ASP A 167 2.82 -8.32 -22.82
N ALA A 168 4.14 -8.59 -22.80
CA ALA A 168 4.69 -9.76 -22.12
C ALA A 168 4.69 -9.60 -20.58
N VAL A 169 4.55 -8.36 -20.08
CA VAL A 169 4.43 -8.08 -18.63
C VAL A 169 2.95 -8.06 -18.25
N TRP A 170 2.54 -8.99 -17.42
CA TRP A 170 1.15 -9.14 -17.00
C TRP A 170 0.65 -7.91 -16.22
N GLU A 171 -0.63 -7.56 -16.42
CA GLU A 171 -1.27 -6.43 -15.73
C GLU A 171 -1.22 -6.61 -14.21
N GLU A 172 -1.42 -7.83 -13.71
CA GLU A 172 -1.35 -8.17 -12.30
C GLU A 172 0.05 -7.96 -11.70
N ALA A 173 1.09 -8.34 -12.44
CA ALA A 173 2.48 -8.10 -12.03
C ALA A 173 2.76 -6.59 -11.94
N GLN A 174 2.21 -5.81 -12.87
CA GLN A 174 2.29 -4.34 -12.81
C GLN A 174 1.51 -3.77 -11.61
N ILE A 175 0.37 -4.37 -11.22
CA ILE A 175 -0.39 -3.98 -10.01
C ILE A 175 0.46 -4.22 -8.76
N ILE A 176 1.09 -5.40 -8.63
CA ILE A 176 1.99 -5.71 -7.51
C ILE A 176 3.11 -4.66 -7.44
N SER A 177 3.81 -4.46 -8.54
CA SER A 177 4.88 -3.45 -8.65
C SER A 177 4.43 -2.05 -8.24
N LEU A 178 3.25 -1.63 -8.68
CA LEU A 178 2.70 -0.30 -8.44
C LEU A 178 2.36 -0.09 -6.95
N THR A 179 1.69 -1.07 -6.34
CA THR A 179 1.24 -0.99 -4.95
C THR A 179 2.41 -1.13 -3.97
N GLU A 180 3.38 -1.98 -4.27
CA GLU A 180 4.63 -2.08 -3.50
C GLU A 180 5.47 -0.81 -3.59
N GLN A 181 5.58 -0.22 -4.78
CA GLN A 181 6.31 1.03 -4.94
C GLN A 181 5.66 2.15 -4.14
N TYR A 182 4.33 2.29 -4.20
CA TYR A 182 3.62 3.30 -3.42
C TYR A 182 3.86 3.12 -1.93
N THR A 183 3.65 1.91 -1.41
CA THR A 183 3.83 1.61 0.02
C THR A 183 5.28 1.82 0.47
N ALA A 184 6.26 1.45 -0.34
CA ALA A 184 7.66 1.70 -0.07
C ALA A 184 8.04 3.20 -0.10
N MET A 185 7.40 3.99 -0.97
CA MET A 185 7.68 5.43 -1.10
C MET A 185 7.01 6.26 0.00
N ILE A 186 5.84 5.86 0.48
CA ILE A 186 5.10 6.56 1.55
C ILE A 186 5.59 6.19 2.95
N ASP A 187 6.28 5.05 3.07
CA ASP A 187 6.77 4.57 4.36
C ASP A 187 7.92 5.40 4.90
N THR A 188 7.90 5.62 6.22
CA THR A 188 8.97 6.31 6.94
C THR A 188 10.20 5.42 7.04
N ARG A 189 11.34 5.90 6.54
CA ARG A 189 12.63 5.20 6.67
C ARG A 189 13.61 6.03 7.46
N ALA A 190 14.53 5.39 8.20
CA ALA A 190 15.48 6.08 9.07
C ALA A 190 16.34 7.14 8.35
N TYR A 191 16.56 6.95 7.04
CA TYR A 191 17.43 7.80 6.21
C TYR A 191 16.67 8.75 5.26
N ARG A 192 15.32 8.78 5.30
CA ARG A 192 14.51 9.59 4.39
C ARG A 192 13.38 10.30 5.17
N PRO A 193 13.15 11.61 4.95
CA PRO A 193 12.02 12.32 5.53
C PRO A 193 10.69 11.75 5.04
N ASP A 194 9.64 11.91 5.85
CA ASP A 194 8.28 11.56 5.48
C ASP A 194 7.87 12.28 4.20
N ARG A 195 7.23 11.54 3.32
CA ARG A 195 6.75 12.06 2.04
C ARG A 195 5.23 12.21 2.09
N LEU A 196 4.74 13.29 1.52
CA LEU A 196 3.31 13.50 1.38
C LEU A 196 2.74 12.62 0.26
N PRO A 197 1.55 12.02 0.44
CA PRO A 197 0.93 11.14 -0.57
C PRO A 197 0.87 11.78 -1.96
N LYS A 198 0.50 13.06 -2.06
CA LYS A 198 0.47 13.80 -3.32
C LYS A 198 1.82 13.81 -4.04
N GLN A 199 2.92 14.02 -3.30
CA GLN A 199 4.28 14.02 -3.88
C GLN A 199 4.65 12.63 -4.40
N VAL A 200 4.31 11.58 -3.63
CA VAL A 200 4.56 10.19 -4.04
C VAL A 200 3.81 9.88 -5.34
N LEU A 201 2.53 10.21 -5.43
CA LEU A 201 1.72 9.99 -6.63
C LEU A 201 2.25 10.77 -7.84
N GLN A 202 2.72 12.01 -7.63
CA GLN A 202 3.34 12.81 -8.70
C GLN A 202 4.62 12.17 -9.24
N ASP A 203 5.52 11.72 -8.35
CA ASP A 203 6.77 11.07 -8.77
C ASP A 203 6.52 9.75 -9.49
N MET A 204 5.55 8.95 -8.99
CA MET A 204 5.16 7.71 -9.67
C MET A 204 4.55 7.98 -11.05
N TYR A 205 3.76 9.05 -11.19
CA TYR A 205 3.19 9.44 -12.48
C TYR A 205 4.26 9.90 -13.48
N GLN A 206 5.34 10.53 -13.04
CA GLN A 206 6.49 10.86 -13.90
C GLN A 206 7.16 9.60 -14.47
N GLN A 207 7.11 8.47 -13.75
CA GLN A 207 7.62 7.17 -14.16
C GLN A 207 6.58 6.30 -14.91
N LYS A 208 5.51 6.91 -15.43
CA LYS A 208 4.40 6.20 -16.09
C LYS A 208 4.81 5.36 -17.31
N HIS A 209 5.99 5.65 -17.93
CA HIS A 209 6.53 4.87 -19.05
C HIS A 209 6.97 3.45 -18.65
N LEU A 210 7.19 3.20 -17.37
CA LEU A 210 7.58 1.89 -16.85
C LEU A 210 6.39 0.92 -16.72
N ARG A 211 5.15 1.42 -16.82
CA ARG A 211 3.88 0.69 -16.60
C ARG A 211 2.80 1.14 -17.57
N SER A 212 1.68 0.43 -17.58
CA SER A 212 0.48 0.87 -18.30
C SER A 212 -0.01 2.23 -17.80
N ILE A 213 -0.11 3.20 -18.71
CA ILE A 213 -0.67 4.54 -18.42
C ILE A 213 -2.11 4.42 -17.90
N LYS A 214 -2.89 3.47 -18.46
CA LYS A 214 -4.25 3.19 -18.01
C LYS A 214 -4.24 2.76 -16.53
N LEU A 215 -3.38 1.81 -16.17
CA LEU A 215 -3.26 1.31 -14.81
C LEU A 215 -2.86 2.44 -13.83
N MET A 216 -1.85 3.23 -14.17
CA MET A 216 -1.42 4.37 -13.36
C MET A 216 -2.54 5.41 -13.19
N THR A 217 -3.31 5.68 -14.24
CA THR A 217 -4.46 6.59 -14.17
C THR A 217 -5.54 6.06 -13.24
N GLN A 218 -5.89 4.77 -13.33
CA GLN A 218 -6.87 4.15 -12.44
C GLN A 218 -6.39 4.17 -10.98
N PHE A 219 -5.11 3.94 -10.74
CA PHE A 219 -4.53 4.01 -9.40
C PHE A 219 -4.62 5.42 -8.80
N VAL A 220 -4.21 6.45 -9.55
CA VAL A 220 -4.31 7.86 -9.10
C VAL A 220 -5.78 8.25 -8.84
N GLN A 221 -6.71 7.86 -9.71
CA GLN A 221 -8.13 8.12 -9.49
C GLN A 221 -8.70 7.37 -8.28
N MET A 222 -8.22 6.15 -8.01
CA MET A 222 -8.60 5.37 -6.84
C MET A 222 -8.10 6.03 -5.56
N MET A 223 -6.87 6.53 -5.55
CA MET A 223 -6.27 7.18 -4.39
C MET A 223 -6.88 8.55 -4.11
N GLY A 224 -7.21 9.32 -5.15
CA GLY A 224 -7.53 10.74 -5.06
C GLY A 224 -6.27 11.62 -4.90
N ILE A 225 -6.43 12.94 -5.03
CA ILE A 225 -5.33 13.91 -4.87
C ILE A 225 -4.82 13.95 -3.43
N TYR A 226 -5.74 13.82 -2.48
CA TYR A 226 -5.50 13.76 -1.04
C TYR A 226 -6.17 12.49 -0.50
N PRO A 227 -5.44 11.36 -0.45
CA PRO A 227 -6.01 10.11 0.06
C PRO A 227 -6.43 10.22 1.54
N PRO A 228 -7.37 9.39 2.01
CA PRO A 228 -7.71 9.29 3.42
C PRO A 228 -6.48 9.13 4.32
N GLY A 229 -6.46 9.83 5.45
CA GLY A 229 -5.30 9.90 6.35
C GLY A 229 -4.28 10.99 6.00
N THR A 230 -4.46 11.73 4.87
CA THR A 230 -3.62 12.89 4.55
C THR A 230 -4.01 14.09 5.41
N PHE A 231 -3.03 14.75 6.03
CA PHE A 231 -3.25 16.04 6.69
C PHE A 231 -3.22 17.16 5.66
N VAL A 232 -4.17 18.09 5.80
CA VAL A 232 -4.37 19.21 4.86
C VAL A 232 -4.57 20.52 5.60
N THR A 233 -4.08 21.61 4.98
CA THR A 233 -4.38 22.97 5.41
C THR A 233 -5.58 23.50 4.64
N LEU A 234 -6.52 24.14 5.35
CA LEU A 234 -7.69 24.78 4.77
C LEU A 234 -7.47 26.27 4.55
N ALA A 235 -8.30 26.92 3.73
CA ALA A 235 -8.16 28.32 3.38
C ALA A 235 -8.27 29.26 4.61
N ASN A 236 -9.03 28.87 5.63
CA ASN A 236 -9.12 29.58 6.91
C ASN A 236 -7.97 29.27 7.88
N GLN A 237 -6.93 28.56 7.44
CA GLN A 237 -5.74 28.18 8.23
C GLN A 237 -5.96 27.01 9.22
N GLU A 238 -7.12 26.41 9.29
CA GLU A 238 -7.33 25.16 10.03
C GLU A 238 -6.46 24.03 9.44
N ILE A 239 -6.05 23.08 10.29
CA ILE A 239 -5.46 21.82 9.83
C ILE A 239 -6.48 20.72 10.05
N GLY A 240 -6.79 20.02 8.97
CA GLY A 240 -7.69 18.87 8.98
C GLY A 240 -7.03 17.59 8.50
N ILE A 241 -7.77 16.51 8.57
CA ILE A 241 -7.42 15.21 8.02
C ILE A 241 -8.46 14.79 6.98
N VAL A 242 -8.00 14.30 5.86
CA VAL A 242 -8.91 13.70 4.86
C VAL A 242 -9.49 12.42 5.45
N PHE A 243 -10.81 12.43 5.59
CA PHE A 243 -11.54 11.36 6.25
C PHE A 243 -12.07 10.34 5.23
N ARG A 244 -12.69 10.82 4.14
CA ARG A 244 -13.34 9.96 3.15
C ARG A 244 -13.27 10.58 1.75
N ARG A 245 -13.15 9.72 0.74
CA ARG A 245 -13.33 10.09 -0.66
C ARG A 245 -14.83 10.16 -0.96
N ILE A 246 -15.23 11.08 -1.81
CA ILE A 246 -16.60 11.19 -2.31
C ILE A 246 -16.67 10.56 -3.71
N ALA A 247 -17.58 9.63 -3.92
CA ALA A 247 -17.77 9.01 -5.23
C ALA A 247 -18.10 10.08 -6.28
N LYS A 248 -17.36 10.10 -7.40
CA LYS A 248 -17.51 11.06 -8.50
C LYS A 248 -17.14 12.51 -8.16
N ASP A 249 -16.53 12.78 -7.01
CA ASP A 249 -16.02 14.08 -6.63
C ASP A 249 -14.51 14.02 -6.40
N ILE A 250 -13.82 15.12 -6.73
CA ILE A 250 -12.39 15.29 -6.48
C ILE A 250 -12.10 15.93 -5.11
N VAL A 251 -13.12 16.51 -4.48
CA VAL A 251 -13.04 17.16 -3.17
C VAL A 251 -13.41 16.13 -2.11
N PRO A 252 -12.49 15.73 -1.23
CA PRO A 252 -12.76 14.74 -0.19
C PRO A 252 -13.47 15.38 1.02
N GLU A 253 -14.08 14.55 1.86
CA GLU A 253 -14.52 14.94 3.19
C GLU A 253 -13.32 15.15 4.12
N VAL A 254 -13.32 16.26 4.86
CA VAL A 254 -12.27 16.63 5.79
C VAL A 254 -12.83 16.87 7.18
N LYS A 255 -12.12 16.37 8.19
CA LYS A 255 -12.37 16.69 9.60
C LYS A 255 -11.26 17.61 10.10
N ALA A 256 -11.61 18.84 10.51
CA ALA A 256 -10.68 19.79 11.13
C ALA A 256 -10.29 19.29 12.53
N LEU A 257 -8.98 19.38 12.84
CA LEU A 257 -8.37 18.91 14.07
C LEU A 257 -7.70 20.02 14.87
N VAL A 258 -7.24 21.06 14.17
CA VAL A 258 -6.50 22.17 14.75
C VAL A 258 -7.08 23.49 14.23
N ASP A 259 -7.29 24.44 15.13
CA ASP A 259 -7.79 25.78 14.81
C ASP A 259 -6.74 26.67 14.11
N PRO A 260 -7.11 27.86 13.58
CA PRO A 260 -6.16 28.76 12.94
C PRO A 260 -5.06 29.30 13.87
N GLN A 261 -5.22 29.20 15.18
CA GLN A 261 -4.24 29.62 16.20
C GLN A 261 -3.27 28.49 16.58
N GLY A 262 -3.48 27.27 16.00
CA GLY A 262 -2.64 26.11 16.28
C GLY A 262 -3.10 25.26 17.48
N ASN A 263 -4.28 25.53 18.04
CA ASN A 263 -4.81 24.77 19.16
C ASN A 263 -5.62 23.56 18.66
N PRO A 264 -5.49 22.37 19.28
CA PRO A 264 -6.30 21.22 18.93
C PRO A 264 -7.76 21.43 19.36
N TYR A 265 -8.69 21.05 18.49
CA TYR A 265 -10.09 20.95 18.86
C TYR A 265 -10.32 19.80 19.86
N LEU A 266 -11.35 19.93 20.70
CA LEU A 266 -11.74 18.86 21.66
C LEU A 266 -12.25 17.59 20.94
N GLY A 267 -12.67 17.73 19.67
CA GLY A 267 -13.07 16.64 18.78
C GLY A 267 -12.90 17.07 17.32
N ALA A 268 -12.98 16.12 16.40
CA ALA A 268 -12.88 16.40 14.99
C ALA A 268 -14.15 17.07 14.46
N ILE A 269 -14.01 18.16 13.70
CA ILE A 269 -15.13 18.96 13.19
C ILE A 269 -15.21 18.79 11.66
N GLU A 270 -16.33 18.31 11.15
CA GLU A 270 -16.52 18.17 9.71
C GLU A 270 -16.50 19.53 9.01
N ARG A 271 -15.84 19.57 7.83
CA ARG A 271 -15.76 20.77 7.00
C ARG A 271 -16.19 20.46 5.58
N ASP A 272 -17.11 21.27 5.07
CA ASP A 272 -17.47 21.23 3.65
C ASP A 272 -16.40 21.98 2.84
N CYS A 273 -15.50 21.21 2.22
CA CYS A 273 -14.38 21.76 1.45
C CYS A 273 -14.78 22.33 0.07
N HIS A 274 -16.06 22.30 -0.31
CA HIS A 274 -16.60 23.06 -1.45
C HIS A 274 -16.76 24.55 -1.10
N LEU A 275 -16.91 24.88 0.16
CA LEU A 275 -17.00 26.27 0.61
C LEU A 275 -15.62 26.94 0.52
N PRO A 276 -15.53 28.17 -0.02
CA PRO A 276 -14.26 28.88 -0.17
C PRO A 276 -13.44 28.97 1.12
N THR A 277 -14.11 29.14 2.26
CA THR A 277 -13.48 29.23 3.60
C THR A 277 -12.77 27.93 4.02
N TYR A 278 -13.26 26.77 3.58
CA TYR A 278 -12.70 25.46 3.94
C TYR A 278 -12.04 24.75 2.76
N LYS A 279 -11.81 25.45 1.66
CA LYS A 279 -11.10 24.88 0.51
C LYS A 279 -9.73 24.37 0.92
N ILE A 280 -9.36 23.18 0.48
CA ILE A 280 -8.02 22.61 0.71
C ILE A 280 -7.00 23.43 -0.07
N THR A 281 -6.02 24.01 0.62
CA THR A 281 -4.92 24.77 0.03
C THR A 281 -3.69 23.92 -0.23
N GLY A 282 -3.49 22.84 0.55
CA GLY A 282 -2.38 21.92 0.36
C GLY A 282 -2.35 20.78 1.38
N ALA A 283 -1.52 19.79 1.11
CA ALA A 283 -1.17 18.79 2.11
C ALA A 283 -0.09 19.35 3.04
N CYS A 284 -0.15 18.97 4.31
CA CYS A 284 0.83 19.37 5.32
C CYS A 284 1.34 18.17 6.14
N ALA A 285 2.38 18.40 6.92
CA ALA A 285 2.86 17.41 7.87
C ALA A 285 1.84 17.15 8.98
N LYS A 286 1.92 15.98 9.63
CA LYS A 286 1.09 15.66 10.79
C LYS A 286 1.30 16.72 11.88
N PRO A 287 0.24 17.38 12.35
CA PRO A 287 0.35 18.34 13.44
C PRO A 287 0.70 17.62 14.76
N ILE A 288 1.33 18.35 15.69
CA ILE A 288 1.60 17.83 17.03
C ILE A 288 0.30 17.93 17.84
N ILE A 289 -0.47 16.84 17.86
CA ILE A 289 -1.73 16.74 18.60
C ILE A 289 -1.63 15.56 19.58
N SER A 290 -1.67 15.85 20.87
CA SER A 290 -1.54 14.84 21.94
C SER A 290 -2.86 14.19 22.36
N ARG A 291 -4.01 14.70 21.91
CA ARG A 291 -5.35 14.33 22.44
C ARG A 291 -6.30 13.66 21.46
N VAL A 292 -5.97 13.57 20.17
CA VAL A 292 -6.84 12.96 19.18
C VAL A 292 -6.30 11.57 18.82
N GLU A 293 -7.00 10.54 19.24
CA GLU A 293 -6.73 9.19 18.74
C GLU A 293 -7.23 9.09 17.30
N MET A 294 -6.32 9.28 16.35
CA MET A 294 -6.64 9.31 14.91
C MET A 294 -7.42 8.09 14.44
N GLU A 295 -7.17 6.94 15.07
CA GLU A 295 -7.84 5.68 14.75
C GLU A 295 -9.34 5.70 15.06
N LEU A 296 -9.78 6.53 16.03
CA LEU A 296 -11.20 6.66 16.39
C LEU A 296 -11.99 7.48 15.38
N LEU A 297 -11.33 8.20 14.46
CA LEU A 297 -12.01 8.96 13.41
C LEU A 297 -12.77 8.04 12.45
N TRP A 298 -12.33 6.78 12.30
CA TRP A 298 -12.91 5.76 11.42
C TRP A 298 -13.58 4.60 12.19
N GLY A 299 -13.73 4.70 13.51
CA GLY A 299 -14.29 3.65 14.37
C GLY A 299 -15.75 3.78 14.68
#